data_b474956f0a6df0b054a4668f198e0fea
#
_entry.id   b474956f0a6df0b054a4668f198e0fea
#
_cell.length_a   1.000
_cell.length_b   1.000
_cell.length_c   1.000
_cell.angle_alpha   90.00
_cell.angle_beta   90.00
_cell.angle_gamma   90.00
#
_symmetry.space_group_name_H-M   'P 1'
#
loop_
_entity.id
_entity.type
_entity.pdbx_description
1 polymer ?
#
loop_
_entity_poly.entity_id
_entity_poly.type
_entity_poly.pdbx_seq_one_letter_code
_entity_poly.pdbx_strand_id
1 'polypeptide(L)'
;MTTWGELVETLRFDLLGALILSVLLGGAVGLERELRGKPAGLRTNILICVGATLFTQLSIFIPGGNGDPGRIAAQIVTGVGFLGAGTILHTRGTVQGLTSAATIWLVAAIGVAVGAGAVFEGAGATLLVLVVLRFLGAVEPMLRRRAIVTHLRVEVDAAPGRAEEVERIVREAGLEIEGVHAEPRGNRLILELDARGPQRLQDQAKLALLRASGAFTLSVDE
;
A
#
# COMPACT_ATOMS: atom_id res chain seq x y z
N MET A 1 -36.07 -23.92 -34.69
CA MET A 1 -35.18 -22.89 -35.29
C MET A 1 -35.20 -21.72 -34.34
N THR A 2 -34.18 -21.56 -33.51
CA THR A 2 -34.02 -20.40 -32.63
C THR A 2 -33.86 -19.17 -33.50
N THR A 3 -34.74 -18.23 -33.32
CA THR A 3 -34.69 -16.96 -34.05
C THR A 3 -33.49 -16.13 -33.56
N TRP A 4 -32.91 -15.29 -34.44
CA TRP A 4 -31.81 -14.40 -34.06
C TRP A 4 -32.14 -13.53 -32.81
N GLY A 5 -33.42 -13.23 -32.60
CA GLY A 5 -33.89 -12.52 -31.40
C GLY A 5 -33.72 -13.34 -30.11
N GLU A 6 -34.07 -14.63 -30.12
CA GLU A 6 -33.90 -15.53 -28.97
C GLU A 6 -32.40 -15.77 -28.66
N LEU A 7 -31.54 -15.80 -29.69
CA LEU A 7 -30.09 -15.88 -29.51
C LEU A 7 -29.51 -14.61 -28.86
N VAL A 8 -29.99 -13.44 -29.25
CA VAL A 8 -29.55 -12.14 -28.70
C VAL A 8 -29.98 -12.00 -27.25
N GLU A 9 -31.22 -12.41 -26.90
CA GLU A 9 -31.68 -12.44 -25.49
C GLU A 9 -30.91 -13.46 -24.64
N THR A 10 -30.55 -14.61 -25.22
CA THR A 10 -29.76 -15.64 -24.52
C THR A 10 -28.31 -15.24 -24.31
N LEU A 11 -27.71 -14.44 -25.20
CA LEU A 11 -26.30 -14.04 -25.15
C LEU A 11 -25.99 -12.90 -24.18
N ARG A 12 -27.00 -12.27 -23.57
CA ARG A 12 -26.81 -11.20 -22.55
C ARG A 12 -25.66 -10.24 -22.88
N PHE A 13 -25.73 -9.56 -24.03
CA PHE A 13 -24.70 -8.62 -24.48
C PHE A 13 -24.40 -7.50 -23.46
N ASP A 14 -25.38 -7.13 -22.66
CA ASP A 14 -25.25 -6.18 -21.54
C ASP A 14 -24.26 -6.69 -20.49
N LEU A 15 -24.33 -7.99 -20.15
CA LEU A 15 -23.36 -8.61 -19.23
C LEU A 15 -21.94 -8.58 -19.81
N LEU A 16 -21.79 -8.92 -21.10
CA LEU A 16 -20.47 -8.87 -21.75
C LEU A 16 -19.90 -7.45 -21.75
N GLY A 17 -20.74 -6.46 -22.05
CA GLY A 17 -20.37 -5.04 -21.98
C GLY A 17 -19.92 -4.61 -20.57
N ALA A 18 -20.67 -5.03 -19.53
CA ALA A 18 -20.32 -4.75 -18.14
C ALA A 18 -18.99 -5.45 -17.73
N LEU A 19 -18.75 -6.68 -18.19
CA LEU A 19 -17.50 -7.39 -17.92
C LEU A 19 -16.30 -6.73 -18.62
N ILE A 20 -16.47 -6.30 -19.88
CA ILE A 20 -15.41 -5.57 -20.60
C ILE A 20 -15.11 -4.25 -19.89
N LEU A 21 -16.14 -3.51 -19.49
CA LEU A 21 -15.97 -2.27 -18.75
C LEU A 21 -15.24 -2.48 -17.43
N SER A 22 -15.60 -3.53 -16.67
CA SER A 22 -14.92 -3.84 -15.42
C SER A 22 -13.46 -4.25 -15.61
N VAL A 23 -13.11 -4.90 -16.73
CA VAL A 23 -11.69 -5.13 -17.11
C VAL A 23 -10.97 -3.79 -17.31
N LEU A 24 -11.59 -2.83 -17.99
CA LEU A 24 -10.99 -1.53 -18.25
C LEU A 24 -10.82 -0.71 -16.95
N LEU A 25 -11.87 -0.63 -16.13
CA LEU A 25 -11.84 0.16 -14.89
C LEU A 25 -10.92 -0.47 -13.83
N GLY A 26 -11.05 -1.78 -13.59
CA GLY A 26 -10.16 -2.51 -12.68
C GLY A 26 -8.73 -2.54 -13.19
N GLY A 27 -8.56 -2.63 -14.53
CA GLY A 27 -7.27 -2.57 -15.19
C GLY A 27 -6.58 -1.21 -15.04
N ALA A 28 -7.32 -0.10 -15.16
CA ALA A 28 -6.77 1.25 -14.99
C ALA A 28 -6.19 1.44 -13.56
N VAL A 29 -6.93 1.02 -12.54
CA VAL A 29 -6.43 1.05 -11.14
C VAL A 29 -5.26 0.08 -10.96
N GLY A 30 -5.40 -1.16 -11.46
CA GLY A 30 -4.37 -2.17 -11.34
C GLY A 30 -3.06 -1.81 -12.04
N LEU A 31 -3.14 -1.14 -13.19
CA LEU A 31 -1.97 -0.64 -13.92
C LEU A 31 -1.20 0.42 -13.11
N GLU A 32 -1.91 1.34 -12.47
CA GLU A 32 -1.30 2.33 -11.57
C GLU A 32 -0.54 1.64 -10.44
N ARG A 33 -1.14 0.60 -9.85
CA ARG A 33 -0.51 -0.19 -8.77
C ARG A 33 0.71 -0.96 -9.25
N GLU A 34 0.62 -1.62 -10.39
CA GLU A 34 1.73 -2.36 -11.02
C GLU A 34 2.91 -1.45 -11.32
N LEU A 35 2.67 -0.31 -11.98
CA LEU A 35 3.71 0.66 -12.33
C LEU A 35 4.44 1.25 -11.11
N ARG A 36 3.79 1.25 -9.94
CA ARG A 36 4.39 1.71 -8.68
C ARG A 36 4.98 0.61 -7.82
N GLY A 37 5.00 -0.64 -8.30
CA GLY A 37 5.52 -1.78 -7.54
C GLY A 37 4.75 -2.05 -6.24
N LYS A 38 3.42 -1.74 -6.21
CA LYS A 38 2.59 -1.95 -5.03
C LYS A 38 1.92 -3.32 -5.07
N PRO A 39 1.63 -3.95 -3.90
CA PRO A 39 0.85 -5.19 -3.84
C PRO A 39 -0.50 -5.04 -4.54
N ALA A 40 -1.04 -6.16 -5.06
CA ALA A 40 -2.27 -6.20 -5.84
C ALA A 40 -2.20 -5.35 -7.13
N GLY A 41 -1.39 -5.80 -8.08
CA GLY A 41 -1.19 -5.17 -9.39
C GLY A 41 -2.34 -5.37 -10.38
N LEU A 42 -2.01 -5.33 -11.68
CA LEU A 42 -2.94 -5.31 -12.80
C LEU A 42 -3.91 -6.50 -12.79
N ARG A 43 -3.38 -7.73 -12.75
CA ARG A 43 -4.19 -8.96 -12.81
C ARG A 43 -5.16 -9.07 -11.63
N THR A 44 -4.69 -8.77 -10.43
CA THR A 44 -5.48 -8.86 -9.20
C THR A 44 -6.67 -7.92 -9.24
N ASN A 45 -6.46 -6.65 -9.61
CA ASN A 45 -7.53 -5.66 -9.65
C ASN A 45 -8.55 -5.93 -10.78
N ILE A 46 -8.09 -6.40 -11.96
CA ILE A 46 -9.01 -6.84 -13.02
C ILE A 46 -9.91 -7.97 -12.52
N LEU A 47 -9.33 -9.03 -11.94
CA LEU A 47 -10.08 -10.20 -11.47
C LEU A 47 -11.08 -9.85 -10.37
N ILE A 48 -10.72 -8.98 -9.44
CA ILE A 48 -11.62 -8.51 -8.38
C ILE A 48 -12.79 -7.72 -8.98
N CYS A 49 -12.52 -6.78 -9.88
CA CYS A 49 -13.56 -5.96 -10.51
C CYS A 49 -14.53 -6.81 -11.32
N VAL A 50 -14.01 -7.69 -12.18
CA VAL A 50 -14.79 -8.62 -13.02
C VAL A 50 -15.60 -9.58 -12.15
N GLY A 51 -15.00 -10.16 -11.10
CA GLY A 51 -15.70 -11.06 -10.18
C GLY A 51 -16.85 -10.36 -9.46
N ALA A 52 -16.61 -9.15 -8.95
CA ALA A 52 -17.63 -8.35 -8.28
C ALA A 52 -18.78 -7.98 -9.25
N THR A 53 -18.47 -7.61 -10.50
CA THR A 53 -19.45 -7.34 -11.55
C THR A 53 -20.30 -8.57 -11.83
N LEU A 54 -19.67 -9.73 -12.04
CA LEU A 54 -20.36 -10.97 -12.34
C LEU A 54 -21.28 -11.41 -11.19
N PHE A 55 -20.77 -11.40 -9.94
CA PHE A 55 -21.58 -11.77 -8.78
C PHE A 55 -22.76 -10.82 -8.56
N THR A 56 -22.59 -9.51 -8.80
CA THR A 56 -23.67 -8.54 -8.70
C THR A 56 -24.74 -8.80 -9.77
N GLN A 57 -24.37 -9.05 -11.00
CA GLN A 57 -25.26 -9.41 -12.08
C GLN A 57 -26.03 -10.71 -11.79
N LEU A 58 -25.36 -11.72 -11.25
CA LEU A 58 -25.98 -12.97 -10.84
C LEU A 58 -26.94 -12.75 -9.66
N SER A 59 -26.61 -11.87 -8.72
CA SER A 59 -27.48 -11.51 -7.60
C SER A 59 -28.81 -10.90 -8.04
N ILE A 60 -28.77 -10.11 -9.12
CA ILE A 60 -29.98 -9.52 -9.71
C ILE A 60 -30.78 -10.56 -10.52
N PHE A 61 -30.08 -11.47 -11.22
CA PHE A 61 -30.70 -12.41 -12.15
C PHE A 61 -31.35 -13.63 -11.46
N ILE A 62 -30.69 -14.23 -10.44
CA ILE A 62 -31.10 -15.50 -9.82
C ILE A 62 -32.43 -15.41 -9.03
N PRO A 63 -32.77 -14.33 -8.31
CA PRO A 63 -33.91 -14.33 -7.38
C PRO A 63 -35.31 -14.44 -8.01
N GLY A 64 -35.46 -14.34 -9.33
CA GLY A 64 -36.77 -14.55 -9.96
C GLY A 64 -37.92 -13.71 -9.40
N GLY A 65 -37.65 -12.48 -8.96
CA GLY A 65 -38.68 -11.52 -8.54
C GLY A 65 -38.95 -11.40 -7.04
N ASN A 66 -38.59 -12.38 -6.20
CA ASN A 66 -38.90 -12.38 -4.75
C ASN A 66 -37.64 -12.37 -3.84
N GLY A 67 -36.44 -12.31 -4.38
CA GLY A 67 -35.17 -12.28 -3.62
C GLY A 67 -34.62 -10.87 -3.47
N ASP A 68 -33.82 -10.66 -2.42
CA ASP A 68 -33.08 -9.41 -2.24
C ASP A 68 -31.89 -9.36 -3.22
N PRO A 69 -31.88 -8.44 -4.20
CA PRO A 69 -30.81 -8.32 -5.18
C PRO A 69 -29.49 -7.83 -4.54
N GLY A 70 -29.53 -7.24 -3.36
CA GLY A 70 -28.35 -6.77 -2.63
C GLY A 70 -27.62 -7.86 -1.87
N ARG A 71 -28.20 -9.02 -1.68
CA ARG A 71 -27.68 -10.06 -0.78
C ARG A 71 -26.28 -10.57 -1.17
N ILE A 72 -26.07 -10.90 -2.44
CA ILE A 72 -24.73 -11.34 -2.91
C ILE A 72 -23.76 -10.16 -2.93
N ALA A 73 -24.21 -8.97 -3.32
CA ALA A 73 -23.39 -7.76 -3.29
C ALA A 73 -22.87 -7.45 -1.88
N ALA A 74 -23.71 -7.61 -0.86
CA ALA A 74 -23.28 -7.46 0.55
C ALA A 74 -22.20 -8.47 0.94
N GLN A 75 -22.27 -9.72 0.44
CA GLN A 75 -21.25 -10.74 0.68
C GLN A 75 -19.92 -10.43 -0.04
N ILE A 76 -19.96 -9.73 -1.18
CA ILE A 76 -18.74 -9.28 -1.86
C ILE A 76 -17.93 -8.36 -0.93
N VAL A 77 -18.59 -7.40 -0.28
CA VAL A 77 -17.93 -6.46 0.66
C VAL A 77 -17.22 -7.20 1.78
N THR A 78 -17.86 -8.23 2.34
CA THR A 78 -17.29 -9.07 3.41
C THR A 78 -16.14 -9.93 2.87
N GLY A 79 -16.34 -10.61 1.74
CA GLY A 79 -15.36 -11.54 1.16
C GLY A 79 -14.08 -10.84 0.69
N VAL A 80 -14.20 -9.64 0.13
CA VAL A 80 -13.06 -8.83 -0.31
C VAL A 80 -12.22 -8.34 0.88
N GLY A 81 -12.82 -8.19 2.07
CA GLY A 81 -12.10 -7.88 3.30
C GLY A 81 -11.00 -8.90 3.62
N PHE A 82 -11.25 -10.20 3.37
CA PHE A 82 -10.24 -11.25 3.52
C PHE A 82 -9.06 -11.09 2.54
N LEU A 83 -9.34 -10.78 1.27
CA LEU A 83 -8.31 -10.51 0.27
C LEU A 83 -7.48 -9.27 0.63
N GLY A 84 -8.15 -8.21 1.10
CA GLY A 84 -7.50 -7.00 1.59
C GLY A 84 -6.57 -7.30 2.77
N ALA A 85 -7.04 -8.03 3.76
CA ALA A 85 -6.24 -8.44 4.91
C ALA A 85 -5.00 -9.24 4.50
N GLY A 86 -5.12 -10.11 3.50
CA GLY A 86 -4.00 -10.87 2.94
C GLY A 86 -2.89 -10.02 2.31
N THR A 87 -3.14 -8.75 2.01
CA THR A 87 -2.11 -7.82 1.50
C THR A 87 -1.44 -6.99 2.59
N ILE A 88 -1.92 -7.06 3.83
CA ILE A 88 -1.35 -6.33 4.97
C ILE A 88 -0.25 -7.18 5.60
N LEU A 89 0.98 -6.70 5.54
CA LEU A 89 2.16 -7.38 6.07
C LEU A 89 2.67 -6.65 7.31
N HIS A 90 2.96 -7.42 8.34
CA HIS A 90 3.65 -6.93 9.54
C HIS A 90 5.10 -7.40 9.47
N THR A 91 6.02 -6.45 9.35
CA THR A 91 7.45 -6.75 9.29
C THR A 91 8.19 -5.85 10.29
N ARG A 92 8.82 -6.45 11.30
CA ARG A 92 9.67 -5.77 12.30
C ARG A 92 9.07 -4.46 12.85
N GLY A 93 7.79 -4.50 13.26
CA GLY A 93 7.11 -3.33 13.86
C GLY A 93 6.47 -2.36 12.87
N THR A 94 6.69 -2.50 11.57
CA THR A 94 6.03 -1.69 10.53
C THR A 94 4.86 -2.44 9.88
N VAL A 95 3.77 -1.70 9.61
CA VAL A 95 2.60 -2.22 8.91
C VAL A 95 2.61 -1.69 7.47
N GLN A 96 2.68 -2.60 6.50
CA GLN A 96 2.66 -2.26 5.08
C GLN A 96 1.41 -2.84 4.41
N GLY A 97 1.01 -2.26 3.25
CA GLY A 97 -0.10 -2.80 2.45
C GLY A 97 -1.49 -2.24 2.77
N LEU A 98 -1.66 -1.34 3.76
CA LEU A 98 -2.96 -0.74 4.10
C LEU A 98 -3.62 -0.05 2.90
N THR A 99 -2.88 0.76 2.13
CA THR A 99 -3.39 1.41 0.91
C THR A 99 -3.77 0.37 -0.15
N SER A 100 -3.03 -0.74 -0.27
CA SER A 100 -3.36 -1.81 -1.21
C SER A 100 -4.64 -2.54 -0.81
N ALA A 101 -4.84 -2.82 0.48
CA ALA A 101 -6.08 -3.39 1.00
C ALA A 101 -7.29 -2.49 0.73
N ALA A 102 -7.16 -1.17 0.98
CA ALA A 102 -8.19 -0.19 0.68
C ALA A 102 -8.49 -0.11 -0.83
N THR A 103 -7.45 -0.19 -1.68
CA THR A 103 -7.61 -0.20 -3.15
C THR A 103 -8.38 -1.43 -3.62
N ILE A 104 -8.07 -2.62 -3.12
CA ILE A 104 -8.79 -3.88 -3.40
C ILE A 104 -10.27 -3.74 -3.06
N TRP A 105 -10.57 -3.20 -1.88
CA TRP A 105 -11.95 -3.00 -1.42
C TRP A 105 -12.72 -2.05 -2.33
N LEU A 106 -12.06 -0.96 -2.75
CA LEU A 106 -12.68 0.04 -3.64
C LEU A 106 -12.88 -0.47 -5.06
N VAL A 107 -11.95 -1.28 -5.59
CA VAL A 107 -12.08 -1.91 -6.91
C VAL A 107 -13.24 -2.90 -6.93
N ALA A 108 -13.47 -3.63 -5.85
CA ALA A 108 -14.66 -4.47 -5.73
C ALA A 108 -15.95 -3.63 -5.74
N ALA A 109 -15.98 -2.48 -5.05
CA ALA A 109 -17.12 -1.57 -5.08
C ALA A 109 -17.38 -1.01 -6.49
N ILE A 110 -16.31 -0.69 -7.26
CA ILE A 110 -16.42 -0.32 -8.68
C ILE A 110 -17.08 -1.43 -9.48
N GLY A 111 -16.65 -2.70 -9.27
CA GLY A 111 -17.24 -3.86 -9.92
C GLY A 111 -18.72 -4.04 -9.56
N VAL A 112 -19.09 -3.84 -8.29
CA VAL A 112 -20.51 -3.87 -7.86
C VAL A 112 -21.31 -2.79 -8.58
N ALA A 113 -20.81 -1.56 -8.67
CA ALA A 113 -21.46 -0.46 -9.37
C ALA A 113 -21.70 -0.79 -10.85
N VAL A 114 -20.68 -1.28 -11.55
CA VAL A 114 -20.79 -1.71 -12.95
C VAL A 114 -21.81 -2.84 -13.10
N GLY A 115 -21.76 -3.83 -12.20
CA GLY A 115 -22.70 -4.96 -12.19
C GLY A 115 -24.14 -4.56 -11.92
N ALA A 116 -24.37 -3.50 -11.14
CA ALA A 116 -25.68 -2.91 -10.88
C ALA A 116 -26.17 -1.99 -12.01
N GLY A 117 -25.35 -1.75 -13.06
CA GLY A 117 -25.70 -0.82 -14.14
C GLY A 117 -25.34 0.64 -13.84
N ALA A 118 -24.78 0.95 -12.66
CA ALA A 118 -24.31 2.29 -12.28
C ALA A 118 -22.94 2.61 -12.88
N VAL A 119 -22.93 2.70 -14.23
CA VAL A 119 -21.69 2.83 -15.03
C VAL A 119 -20.97 4.16 -14.77
N PHE A 120 -21.72 5.25 -14.67
CA PHE A 120 -21.16 6.58 -14.43
C PHE A 120 -20.53 6.69 -13.04
N GLU A 121 -21.15 6.09 -12.03
CA GLU A 121 -20.66 6.03 -10.66
C GLU A 121 -19.38 5.19 -10.59
N GLY A 122 -19.36 4.03 -11.27
CA GLY A 122 -18.17 3.17 -11.38
C GLY A 122 -17.00 3.88 -12.06
N ALA A 123 -17.25 4.57 -13.19
CA ALA A 123 -16.23 5.35 -13.90
C ALA A 123 -15.75 6.55 -13.06
N GLY A 124 -16.66 7.28 -12.44
CA GLY A 124 -16.36 8.40 -11.55
C GLY A 124 -15.52 7.97 -10.34
N ALA A 125 -15.89 6.86 -9.69
CA ALA A 125 -15.12 6.28 -8.60
C ALA A 125 -13.71 5.88 -9.05
N THR A 126 -13.58 5.25 -10.22
CA THR A 126 -12.28 4.89 -10.79
C THR A 126 -11.40 6.11 -11.00
N LEU A 127 -11.95 7.18 -11.60
CA LEU A 127 -11.21 8.44 -11.82
C LEU A 127 -10.76 9.03 -10.48
N LEU A 128 -11.65 9.09 -9.48
CA LEU A 128 -11.34 9.62 -8.16
C LEU A 128 -10.22 8.82 -7.49
N VAL A 129 -10.29 7.48 -7.55
CA VAL A 129 -9.25 6.59 -7.01
C VAL A 129 -7.90 6.86 -7.66
N LEU A 130 -7.86 6.96 -8.99
CA LEU A 130 -6.63 7.24 -9.72
C LEU A 130 -6.03 8.60 -9.33
N VAL A 131 -6.87 9.63 -9.20
CA VAL A 131 -6.44 10.95 -8.72
C VAL A 131 -5.86 10.86 -7.32
N VAL A 132 -6.55 10.20 -6.38
CA VAL A 132 -6.09 10.04 -5.00
C VAL A 132 -4.76 9.30 -4.96
N LEU A 133 -4.66 8.13 -5.62
CA LEU A 133 -3.44 7.32 -5.61
C LEU A 133 -2.25 8.07 -6.24
N ARG A 134 -2.48 8.86 -7.29
CA ARG A 134 -1.43 9.60 -7.97
C ARG A 134 -1.04 10.87 -7.20
N PHE A 135 -2.01 11.62 -6.71
CA PHE A 135 -1.77 12.89 -6.02
C PHE A 135 -1.16 12.67 -4.63
N LEU A 136 -1.77 11.83 -3.79
CA LEU A 136 -1.23 11.54 -2.46
C LEU A 136 0.14 10.86 -2.54
N GLY A 137 0.34 9.95 -3.50
CA GLY A 137 1.65 9.34 -3.73
C GLY A 137 2.75 10.33 -4.14
N ALA A 138 2.39 11.49 -4.70
CA ALA A 138 3.34 12.57 -5.01
C ALA A 138 3.59 13.49 -3.79
N VAL A 139 2.58 13.68 -2.94
CA VAL A 139 2.65 14.56 -1.76
C VAL A 139 3.29 13.87 -0.56
N GLU A 140 3.08 12.56 -0.38
CA GLU A 140 3.60 11.79 0.74
C GLU A 140 5.12 11.92 0.96
N PRO A 141 5.99 11.85 -0.07
CA PRO A 141 7.43 12.07 0.10
C PRO A 141 7.76 13.49 0.55
N MET A 142 6.94 14.47 0.17
CA MET A 142 7.13 15.87 0.56
C MET A 142 6.79 16.09 2.04
N LEU A 143 5.76 15.38 2.53
CA LEU A 143 5.39 15.41 3.95
C LEU A 143 6.39 14.59 4.80
N ARG A 144 6.86 13.45 4.33
CA ARG A 144 7.87 12.62 5.00
C ARG A 144 9.26 13.27 5.07
N ARG A 145 9.57 14.26 4.22
CA ARG A 145 10.83 15.02 4.32
C ARG A 145 10.98 15.83 5.60
N ARG A 146 9.95 15.93 6.42
CA ARG A 146 9.90 16.75 7.63
C ARG A 146 10.17 15.99 8.94
N ALA A 147 11.13 15.13 9.03
CA ALA A 147 11.60 14.49 10.26
C ALA A 147 11.20 13.01 10.42
N ILE A 148 12.03 12.14 9.89
CA ILE A 148 12.03 10.73 10.26
C ILE A 148 12.93 10.60 11.49
N VAL A 149 12.43 9.98 12.55
CA VAL A 149 13.27 9.51 13.66
C VAL A 149 13.87 8.17 13.20
N THR A 150 15.18 8.06 13.18
CA THR A 150 15.89 6.83 12.83
C THR A 150 16.65 6.34 14.05
N HIS A 151 16.46 5.08 14.39
CA HIS A 151 17.21 4.41 15.45
C HIS A 151 18.57 3.95 14.87
N LEU A 152 19.63 4.67 15.23
CA LEU A 152 20.99 4.34 14.84
C LEU A 152 21.65 3.52 15.95
N ARG A 153 22.04 2.31 15.66
CA ARG A 153 22.82 1.48 16.58
C ARG A 153 24.25 1.39 16.10
N VAL A 154 25.17 1.97 16.87
CA VAL A 154 26.60 2.07 16.55
C VAL A 154 27.40 1.29 17.58
N GLU A 155 28.24 0.38 17.15
CA GLU A 155 29.15 -0.36 18.03
C GLU A 155 30.56 0.23 17.87
N VAL A 156 31.12 0.72 18.98
CA VAL A 156 32.46 1.34 19.04
C VAL A 156 33.29 0.71 20.14
N ASP A 157 34.62 0.94 20.13
CA ASP A 157 35.47 0.56 21.26
C ASP A 157 35.10 1.33 22.53
N ALA A 158 35.14 0.62 23.69
CA ALA A 158 34.83 1.23 24.98
C ALA A 158 36.03 2.10 25.47
N ALA A 159 36.26 3.22 24.75
CA ALA A 159 37.26 4.21 25.10
C ALA A 159 36.58 5.51 25.57
N PRO A 160 37.19 6.25 26.52
CA PRO A 160 36.65 7.55 26.95
C PRO A 160 36.49 8.52 25.77
N GLY A 161 35.36 9.23 25.68
CA GLY A 161 35.08 10.20 24.63
C GLY A 161 34.49 9.65 23.33
N ARG A 162 34.31 8.32 23.21
CA ARG A 162 33.77 7.72 22.01
C ARG A 162 32.28 7.97 21.81
N ALA A 163 31.50 7.99 22.88
CA ALA A 163 30.08 8.31 22.80
C ALA A 163 29.88 9.76 22.33
N GLU A 164 30.62 10.69 22.91
CA GLU A 164 30.59 12.12 22.55
C GLU A 164 31.05 12.34 21.10
N GLU A 165 32.01 11.56 20.62
CA GLU A 165 32.49 11.64 19.23
C GLU A 165 31.39 11.20 18.25
N VAL A 166 30.68 10.11 18.55
CA VAL A 166 29.55 9.61 17.73
C VAL A 166 28.42 10.63 17.73
N GLU A 167 28.05 11.17 18.89
CA GLU A 167 27.02 12.23 18.98
C GLU A 167 27.42 13.47 18.18
N ARG A 168 28.67 13.90 18.28
CA ARG A 168 29.19 15.05 17.52
C ARG A 168 29.06 14.82 16.02
N ILE A 169 29.44 13.66 15.48
CA ILE A 169 29.32 13.33 14.07
C ILE A 169 27.86 13.40 13.61
N VAL A 170 26.93 12.87 14.41
CA VAL A 170 25.49 12.91 14.09
C VAL A 170 24.96 14.34 14.09
N ARG A 171 25.36 15.18 15.06
CA ARG A 171 24.98 16.60 15.14
C ARG A 171 25.61 17.44 14.03
N GLU A 172 26.87 17.20 13.67
CA GLU A 172 27.56 17.87 12.57
C GLU A 172 26.94 17.52 11.21
N ALA A 173 26.36 16.33 11.06
CA ALA A 173 25.55 15.97 9.90
C ALA A 173 24.19 16.70 9.82
N GLY A 174 23.83 17.51 10.83
CA GLY A 174 22.61 18.31 10.88
C GLY A 174 21.39 17.55 11.40
N LEU A 175 21.58 16.44 12.13
CA LEU A 175 20.51 15.69 12.78
C LEU A 175 20.31 16.14 14.24
N GLU A 176 19.07 16.14 14.68
CA GLU A 176 18.69 16.33 16.09
C GLU A 176 18.70 14.96 16.78
N ILE A 177 19.36 14.87 17.93
CA ILE A 177 19.38 13.66 18.76
C ILE A 177 18.31 13.80 19.82
N GLU A 178 17.29 12.94 19.80
CA GLU A 178 16.18 12.92 20.78
C GLU A 178 16.47 12.01 21.97
N GLY A 179 17.26 10.94 21.77
CA GLY A 179 17.65 9.99 22.81
C GLY A 179 19.00 9.36 22.53
N VAL A 180 19.74 9.04 23.60
CA VAL A 180 20.99 8.28 23.55
C VAL A 180 20.95 7.25 24.66
N HIS A 181 21.11 5.98 24.29
CA HIS A 181 21.33 4.89 25.21
C HIS A 181 22.69 4.26 24.92
N ALA A 182 23.48 4.08 25.99
CA ALA A 182 24.80 3.50 25.89
C ALA A 182 24.88 2.26 26.75
N GLU A 183 25.12 1.09 26.14
CA GLU A 183 25.28 -0.18 26.84
C GLU A 183 26.70 -0.70 26.68
N PRO A 184 27.48 -0.86 27.77
CA PRO A 184 28.79 -1.48 27.72
C PRO A 184 28.66 -3.00 27.52
N ARG A 185 29.38 -3.55 26.53
CA ARG A 185 29.42 -4.99 26.23
C ARG A 185 30.86 -5.48 26.10
N GLY A 186 31.44 -5.87 27.22
CA GLY A 186 32.85 -6.27 27.29
C GLY A 186 33.78 -5.11 26.98
N ASN A 187 34.60 -5.21 25.92
CA ASN A 187 35.52 -4.14 25.48
C ASN A 187 34.89 -3.20 24.42
N ARG A 188 33.56 -3.29 24.22
CA ARG A 188 32.81 -2.48 23.25
C ARG A 188 31.70 -1.69 23.94
N LEU A 189 31.32 -0.59 23.31
CA LEU A 189 30.19 0.25 23.70
C LEU A 189 29.16 0.23 22.57
N ILE A 190 27.95 -0.18 22.89
CA ILE A 190 26.81 -0.11 21.97
C ILE A 190 26.06 1.18 22.25
N LEU A 191 26.01 2.06 21.25
CA LEU A 191 25.27 3.33 21.31
C LEU A 191 24.00 3.19 20.47
N GLU A 192 22.85 3.39 21.09
CA GLU A 192 21.57 3.52 20.40
C GLU A 192 21.15 4.99 20.45
N LEU A 193 21.07 5.61 19.27
CA LEU A 193 20.75 7.02 19.11
C LEU A 193 19.45 7.16 18.32
N ASP A 194 18.52 7.94 18.88
CA ASP A 194 17.31 8.38 18.20
C ASP A 194 17.62 9.69 17.50
N ALA A 195 17.89 9.62 16.20
CA ALA A 195 18.27 10.77 15.39
C ALA A 195 17.12 11.22 14.48
N ARG A 196 16.74 12.50 14.62
CA ARG A 196 15.65 13.12 13.86
C ARG A 196 16.18 14.04 12.77
N GLY A 197 15.71 13.83 11.54
CA GLY A 197 16.05 14.72 10.43
C GLY A 197 15.68 14.15 9.07
N PRO A 198 15.90 14.93 7.98
CA PRO A 198 15.66 14.48 6.62
C PRO A 198 16.55 13.28 6.24
N GLN A 199 16.01 12.36 5.45
CA GLN A 199 16.71 11.13 5.04
C GLN A 199 18.09 11.37 4.43
N ARG A 200 18.27 12.46 3.68
CA ARG A 200 19.58 12.88 3.12
C ARG A 200 20.65 13.09 4.19
N LEU A 201 20.28 13.73 5.30
CA LEU A 201 21.21 13.99 6.39
C LEU A 201 21.49 12.72 7.19
N GLN A 202 20.52 11.81 7.27
CA GLN A 202 20.71 10.49 7.87
C GLN A 202 21.72 9.66 7.09
N ASP A 203 21.61 9.64 5.75
CA ASP A 203 22.57 8.92 4.89
C ASP A 203 23.97 9.52 4.99
N GLN A 204 24.08 10.85 5.12
CA GLN A 204 25.37 11.54 5.36
C GLN A 204 25.94 11.16 6.73
N ALA A 205 25.12 11.14 7.78
CA ALA A 205 25.55 10.74 9.12
C ALA A 205 26.03 9.29 9.15
N LYS A 206 25.30 8.36 8.49
CA LYS A 206 25.70 6.96 8.35
C LYS A 206 27.06 6.83 7.68
N LEU A 207 27.27 7.54 6.57
CA LEU A 207 28.56 7.53 5.84
C LEU A 207 29.68 8.13 6.68
N ALA A 208 29.42 9.19 7.43
CA ALA A 208 30.40 9.81 8.32
C ALA A 208 30.79 8.87 9.47
N LEU A 209 29.81 8.19 10.09
CA LEU A 209 30.06 7.21 11.15
C LEU A 209 30.87 6.00 10.64
N LEU A 210 30.58 5.50 9.44
CA LEU A 210 31.35 4.40 8.83
C LEU A 210 32.80 4.80 8.47
N ARG A 211 33.07 6.08 8.22
CA ARG A 211 34.41 6.62 7.96
C ARG A 211 35.19 6.94 9.24
N ALA A 212 34.51 7.12 10.35
CA ALA A 212 35.16 7.36 11.63
C ALA A 212 35.90 6.10 12.08
N SER A 213 37.20 6.22 12.37
CA SER A 213 38.00 5.12 12.85
C SER A 213 37.51 4.60 14.18
N GLY A 214 37.04 3.34 14.21
CA GLY A 214 36.56 2.67 15.43
C GLY A 214 35.07 2.30 15.45
N ALA A 215 34.29 2.57 14.41
CA ALA A 215 32.96 2.02 14.26
C ALA A 215 33.04 0.62 13.64
N PHE A 216 32.59 -0.41 14.37
CA PHE A 216 32.65 -1.80 13.93
C PHE A 216 31.39 -2.28 13.23
N THR A 217 30.23 -1.77 13.65
CA THR A 217 28.94 -2.19 13.10
C THR A 217 27.96 -1.03 13.17
N LEU A 218 27.25 -0.78 12.08
CA LEU A 218 26.12 0.14 12.02
C LEU A 218 24.90 -0.66 11.63
N SER A 219 23.91 -0.76 12.49
CA SER A 219 22.57 -1.28 12.18
C SER A 219 21.56 -0.16 12.29
N VAL A 220 20.57 -0.20 11.42
CA VAL A 220 19.48 0.77 11.37
C VAL A 220 18.19 -0.02 11.48
N ASP A 221 17.46 0.20 12.57
CA ASP A 221 16.09 -0.28 12.66
C ASP A 221 15.17 0.82 12.14
N GLU A 222 14.47 0.51 11.02
CA GLU A 222 13.44 1.38 10.42
C GLU A 222 12.08 1.18 11.09
#